data_37a483cc1f8741b5b8d46ed66ab9eaac
#
_entry.id   37a483cc1f8741b5b8d46ed66ab9eaac
#
_cell.length_a   1.000
_cell.length_b   1.000
_cell.length_c   1.000
_cell.angle_alpha   90.00
_cell.angle_beta   90.00
_cell.angle_gamma   90.00
#
_symmetry.space_group_name_H-M   'P 1'
#
loop_
_entity.id
_entity.type
_entity.pdbx_description
1 polymer ?
#
loop_
_entity_poly.entity_id
_entity_poly.type
_entity_poly.pdbx_seq_one_letter_code
_entity_poly.pdbx_strand_id
1 'polypeptide(L)'
;MKVLKYIEFVNENLEVKGYRLPTYDQAIKMCSDEDSPFYEIKTEVDGYNVSFFNYRLAQYKDFVNYNGYEMRGLTFVFNTDGSVFNRYLLLEKFFNLNQVPESMYSIVKNYKIKYVNNKEDGSIASFVKFPNGKVLGKSKMSFESDQAIGIDRVYKTNSDIKKLVDWTLDNDIVAIFEYVAPQNRIVLRYSKEELILLRLRDNKTGKHIDLKDHLDKIGSVKIAPFEDEYNDLDHLIEVVAKQEDKEGVIVQTEDVNGRDFFFKLKTPWYVALHGLLTDDIYKENIIIGYILDDKIDDILGQIPETEVEAHDRIEKIIKII
;
A
#
# COMPACT_ATOMS: atom_id res chain seq x y z
N MET A 1 16.88 -11.23 27.77
CA MET A 1 16.57 -12.66 27.55
C MET A 1 15.27 -12.87 26.72
N LYS A 2 14.14 -12.19 27.00
CA LYS A 2 12.91 -12.29 26.18
C LYS A 2 13.06 -11.69 24.77
N VAL A 3 13.76 -10.56 24.62
CA VAL A 3 13.98 -9.87 23.34
C VAL A 3 14.91 -10.69 22.43
N LEU A 4 15.96 -11.30 22.97
CA LEU A 4 16.88 -12.16 22.20
C LEU A 4 16.17 -13.41 21.67
N LYS A 5 15.34 -14.08 22.48
CA LYS A 5 14.54 -15.23 22.02
C LYS A 5 13.51 -14.85 20.95
N TYR A 6 13.00 -13.62 21.00
CA TYR A 6 12.08 -13.12 20.00
C TYR A 6 12.80 -12.79 18.68
N ILE A 7 14.02 -12.24 18.74
CA ILE A 7 14.88 -12.00 17.57
C ILE A 7 15.30 -13.33 16.93
N GLU A 8 15.65 -14.36 17.72
CA GLU A 8 15.94 -15.71 17.24
C GLU A 8 14.72 -16.32 16.56
N PHE A 9 13.53 -16.22 17.16
CA PHE A 9 12.27 -16.68 16.56
C PHE A 9 11.93 -15.95 15.25
N VAL A 10 12.16 -14.64 15.17
CA VAL A 10 11.95 -13.84 13.95
C VAL A 10 12.96 -14.24 12.89
N ASN A 11 14.24 -14.47 13.24
CA ASN A 11 15.27 -14.88 12.29
C ASN A 11 15.03 -16.30 11.75
N GLU A 12 14.65 -17.26 12.61
CA GLU A 12 14.26 -18.61 12.18
C GLU A 12 13.05 -18.60 11.25
N ASN A 13 12.06 -17.73 11.49
CA ASN A 13 10.91 -17.60 10.59
C ASN A 13 11.20 -16.78 9.32
N LEU A 14 12.19 -15.88 9.33
CA LEU A 14 12.65 -15.16 8.15
C LEU A 14 13.37 -16.09 7.16
N GLU A 15 14.09 -17.09 7.63
CA GLU A 15 14.73 -18.09 6.77
C GLU A 15 13.73 -19.00 6.03
N VAL A 16 12.54 -19.20 6.59
CA VAL A 16 11.47 -20.03 5.97
C VAL A 16 10.62 -19.24 4.96
N LYS A 17 10.74 -17.92 4.92
CA LYS A 17 9.97 -17.02 4.03
C LYS A 17 10.63 -16.84 2.64
N GLY A 18 10.83 -17.91 1.91
CA GLY A 18 10.82 -17.78 0.45
C GLY A 18 9.45 -17.23 0.03
N TYR A 19 9.41 -16.31 -0.96
CA TYR A 19 8.17 -15.75 -1.53
C TYR A 19 7.17 -16.88 -1.86
N ARG A 20 6.34 -17.23 -0.90
CA ARG A 20 5.34 -18.27 -1.10
C ARG A 20 4.07 -17.56 -1.57
N LEU A 21 3.95 -17.44 -2.87
CA LEU A 21 2.75 -16.92 -3.49
C LEU A 21 1.62 -17.93 -3.27
N PRO A 22 0.53 -17.59 -2.62
CA PRO A 22 -0.53 -18.54 -2.36
C PRO A 22 -1.22 -18.96 -3.67
N THR A 23 -1.52 -20.24 -3.77
CA THR A 23 -2.53 -20.75 -4.71
C THR A 23 -3.91 -20.34 -4.21
N TYR A 24 -4.94 -20.49 -5.04
CA TYR A 24 -6.33 -20.21 -4.63
C TYR A 24 -6.73 -21.04 -3.40
N ASP A 25 -6.45 -22.35 -3.41
CA ASP A 25 -6.78 -23.25 -2.29
C ASP A 25 -6.05 -22.85 -0.99
N GLN A 26 -4.79 -22.40 -1.10
CA GLN A 26 -4.02 -21.90 0.04
C GLN A 26 -4.62 -20.60 0.58
N ALA A 27 -5.05 -19.69 -0.29
CA ALA A 27 -5.71 -18.45 0.12
C ALA A 27 -7.07 -18.75 0.80
N ILE A 28 -7.88 -19.64 0.25
CA ILE A 28 -9.13 -20.11 0.88
C ILE A 28 -8.86 -20.73 2.25
N LYS A 29 -7.83 -21.58 2.35
CA LYS A 29 -7.47 -22.20 3.63
C LYS A 29 -7.10 -21.17 4.69
N MET A 30 -6.41 -20.07 4.31
CA MET A 30 -6.13 -18.97 5.23
C MET A 30 -7.41 -18.28 5.72
N CYS A 31 -8.46 -18.21 4.89
CA CYS A 31 -9.74 -17.61 5.24
C CYS A 31 -10.67 -18.53 6.04
N SER A 32 -10.39 -19.85 6.10
CA SER A 32 -11.30 -20.86 6.66
C SER A 32 -11.16 -21.03 8.18
N ASP A 33 -10.13 -20.49 8.79
CA ASP A 33 -9.90 -20.52 10.22
C ASP A 33 -10.83 -19.47 10.88
N GLU A 34 -11.56 -19.85 11.93
CA GLU A 34 -12.51 -18.97 12.63
C GLU A 34 -11.81 -17.72 13.22
N ASP A 35 -10.55 -17.83 13.61
CA ASP A 35 -9.75 -16.74 14.16
C ASP A 35 -8.97 -15.96 13.08
N SER A 36 -9.12 -16.32 11.81
CA SER A 36 -8.38 -15.69 10.73
C SER A 36 -8.89 -14.27 10.44
N PRO A 37 -8.00 -13.28 10.33
CA PRO A 37 -8.37 -11.96 9.88
C PRO A 37 -8.52 -11.86 8.36
N PHE A 38 -8.14 -12.92 7.63
CA PHE A 38 -8.19 -12.96 6.17
C PHE A 38 -9.57 -13.38 5.69
N TYR A 39 -9.99 -12.78 4.57
CA TYR A 39 -11.30 -13.06 3.98
C TYR A 39 -11.27 -12.95 2.46
N GLU A 40 -12.26 -13.58 1.84
CA GLU A 40 -12.52 -13.56 0.40
C GLU A 40 -13.75 -12.73 0.08
N ILE A 41 -13.68 -11.94 -1.00
CA ILE A 41 -14.82 -11.30 -1.65
C ILE A 41 -14.96 -11.89 -3.03
N LYS A 42 -16.13 -12.39 -3.36
CA LYS A 42 -16.47 -12.93 -4.69
C LYS A 42 -17.29 -11.93 -5.48
N THR A 43 -17.00 -11.84 -6.75
CA THR A 43 -17.81 -11.10 -7.73
C THR A 43 -17.79 -11.83 -9.06
N GLU A 44 -18.63 -11.39 -9.98
CA GLU A 44 -18.70 -11.91 -11.34
C GLU A 44 -18.60 -10.75 -12.33
N VAL A 45 -17.87 -10.96 -13.40
CA VAL A 45 -17.75 -10.00 -14.51
C VAL A 45 -17.92 -10.76 -15.81
N ASP A 46 -18.95 -10.43 -16.57
CA ASP A 46 -19.25 -11.03 -17.89
C ASP A 46 -19.26 -12.58 -17.87
N GLY A 47 -19.78 -13.18 -16.79
CA GLY A 47 -19.85 -14.64 -16.62
C GLY A 47 -18.53 -15.28 -16.10
N TYR A 48 -17.53 -14.48 -15.77
CA TYR A 48 -16.28 -14.95 -15.16
C TYR A 48 -16.29 -14.66 -13.67
N ASN A 49 -16.09 -15.68 -12.84
CA ASN A 49 -15.93 -15.50 -11.41
C ASN A 49 -14.58 -14.86 -11.09
N VAL A 50 -14.57 -14.01 -10.06
CA VAL A 50 -13.38 -13.35 -9.53
C VAL A 50 -13.40 -13.43 -8.01
N SER A 51 -12.26 -13.75 -7.42
CA SER A 51 -12.07 -13.75 -5.97
C SER A 51 -10.98 -12.72 -5.60
N PHE A 52 -11.33 -11.81 -4.70
CA PHE A 52 -10.39 -10.91 -4.05
C PHE A 52 -10.12 -11.39 -2.65
N PHE A 53 -8.85 -11.38 -2.26
CA PHE A 53 -8.43 -11.71 -0.90
C PHE A 53 -7.89 -10.47 -0.18
N ASN A 54 -8.27 -10.31 1.07
CA ASN A 54 -7.79 -9.23 1.90
C ASN A 54 -7.84 -9.62 3.38
N TYR A 55 -7.55 -8.68 4.26
CA TYR A 55 -7.59 -8.86 5.70
C TYR A 55 -8.29 -7.68 6.39
N ARG A 56 -8.82 -7.95 7.57
CA ARG A 56 -9.44 -6.95 8.44
C ARG A 56 -8.88 -7.09 9.86
N LEU A 57 -8.40 -5.98 10.42
CA LEU A 57 -7.83 -5.92 11.78
C LEU A 57 -6.69 -6.92 12.04
N ALA A 58 -5.97 -7.35 10.98
CA ALA A 58 -4.86 -8.28 11.10
C ALA A 58 -3.68 -7.66 11.85
N GLN A 59 -3.15 -8.40 12.81
CA GLN A 59 -1.94 -8.07 13.55
C GLN A 59 -0.71 -8.68 12.87
N TYR A 60 0.49 -8.26 13.27
CA TYR A 60 1.74 -8.81 12.73
C TYR A 60 1.83 -10.34 12.85
N LYS A 61 1.43 -10.89 14.01
CA LYS A 61 1.42 -12.34 14.24
C LYS A 61 0.60 -13.11 13.19
N ASP A 62 -0.48 -12.51 12.68
CA ASP A 62 -1.36 -13.17 11.73
C ASP A 62 -0.67 -13.29 10.37
N PHE A 63 0.04 -12.22 9.92
CA PHE A 63 0.85 -12.28 8.71
C PHE A 63 1.96 -13.32 8.82
N VAL A 64 2.59 -13.45 9.99
CA VAL A 64 3.64 -14.44 10.24
C VAL A 64 3.07 -15.86 10.25
N ASN A 65 2.03 -16.09 11.06
CA ASN A 65 1.48 -17.44 11.29
C ASN A 65 0.87 -18.05 10.03
N TYR A 66 0.17 -17.24 9.22
CA TYR A 66 -0.46 -17.70 7.99
C TYR A 66 0.41 -17.51 6.75
N ASN A 67 1.57 -16.86 6.87
CA ASN A 67 2.34 -16.36 5.72
C ASN A 67 1.47 -15.50 4.76
N GLY A 68 0.61 -14.65 5.35
CA GLY A 68 -0.48 -13.94 4.68
C GLY A 68 -0.10 -12.59 4.06
N TYR A 69 1.17 -12.30 3.85
CA TYR A 69 1.63 -10.98 3.35
C TYR A 69 1.06 -10.64 1.98
N GLU A 70 0.81 -11.63 1.15
CA GLU A 70 0.20 -11.46 -0.17
C GLU A 70 -1.32 -11.31 -0.15
N MET A 71 -1.97 -11.54 0.98
CA MET A 71 -3.44 -11.42 1.13
C MET A 71 -3.93 -9.97 1.12
N ARG A 72 -3.17 -9.06 0.50
CA ARG A 72 -3.48 -7.63 0.37
C ARG A 72 -3.93 -7.29 -1.04
N GLY A 73 -5.18 -7.63 -1.38
CA GLY A 73 -5.74 -7.38 -2.71
C GLY A 73 -5.33 -8.41 -3.75
N LEU A 74 -4.83 -9.58 -3.32
CA LEU A 74 -4.60 -10.73 -4.17
C LEU A 74 -5.89 -11.10 -4.89
N THR A 75 -5.80 -11.31 -6.21
CA THR A 75 -6.99 -11.53 -7.05
C THR A 75 -6.81 -12.78 -7.88
N PHE A 76 -7.85 -13.60 -7.96
CA PHE A 76 -7.94 -14.73 -8.89
C PHE A 76 -9.09 -14.51 -9.85
N VAL A 77 -8.84 -14.75 -11.13
CA VAL A 77 -9.84 -14.77 -12.19
C VAL A 77 -10.00 -16.22 -12.64
N PHE A 78 -11.23 -16.64 -12.88
CA PHE A 78 -11.56 -18.01 -13.24
C PHE A 78 -12.04 -18.12 -14.69
N ASN A 79 -11.83 -19.27 -15.30
CA ASN A 79 -12.48 -19.68 -16.51
C ASN A 79 -13.95 -20.02 -16.24
N THR A 80 -14.76 -20.14 -17.29
CA THR A 80 -16.17 -20.52 -17.19
C THR A 80 -16.39 -21.95 -16.66
N ASP A 81 -15.37 -22.82 -16.74
CA ASP A 81 -15.39 -24.16 -16.17
C ASP A 81 -15.01 -24.20 -14.68
N GLY A 82 -14.72 -23.03 -14.07
CA GLY A 82 -14.33 -22.90 -12.68
C GLY A 82 -12.85 -23.10 -12.40
N SER A 83 -12.03 -23.42 -13.39
CA SER A 83 -10.57 -23.47 -13.22
C SER A 83 -9.98 -22.06 -13.08
N VAL A 84 -8.87 -21.93 -12.35
CA VAL A 84 -8.16 -20.64 -12.24
C VAL A 84 -7.57 -20.28 -13.60
N PHE A 85 -7.98 -19.14 -14.15
CA PHE A 85 -7.38 -18.57 -15.35
C PHE A 85 -6.05 -17.90 -15.03
N ASN A 86 -6.04 -16.97 -14.09
CA ASN A 86 -4.81 -16.32 -13.65
C ASN A 86 -4.96 -15.76 -12.22
N ARG A 87 -3.81 -15.55 -11.59
CA ARG A 87 -3.66 -14.83 -10.33
C ARG A 87 -3.05 -13.47 -10.62
N TYR A 88 -3.49 -12.44 -9.90
CA TYR A 88 -2.94 -11.09 -9.98
C TYR A 88 -2.50 -10.63 -8.59
N LEU A 89 -1.22 -10.36 -8.47
CA LEU A 89 -0.62 -9.85 -7.25
C LEU A 89 -0.91 -8.36 -7.08
N LEU A 90 -0.66 -7.86 -5.89
CA LEU A 90 -0.58 -6.44 -5.60
C LEU A 90 0.73 -6.21 -4.82
N LEU A 91 0.91 -5.09 -4.12
CA LEU A 91 2.00 -4.96 -3.17
C LEU A 91 1.70 -5.84 -1.95
N GLU A 92 2.65 -6.66 -1.57
CA GLU A 92 2.62 -7.40 -0.31
C GLU A 92 2.48 -6.46 0.88
N LYS A 93 2.06 -6.99 2.02
CA LYS A 93 2.02 -6.23 3.26
C LYS A 93 3.44 -5.93 3.74
N PHE A 94 3.72 -4.65 3.98
CA PHE A 94 4.91 -4.17 4.69
C PHE A 94 4.52 -3.07 5.69
N PHE A 95 5.41 -2.74 6.63
CA PHE A 95 5.10 -2.01 7.84
C PHE A 95 5.87 -0.67 7.91
N ASN A 96 5.49 0.19 8.86
CA ASN A 96 6.30 1.38 9.12
C ASN A 96 7.61 1.00 9.84
N LEU A 97 8.62 1.84 9.71
CA LEU A 97 9.84 1.74 10.52
C LEU A 97 9.45 1.66 12.01
N ASN A 98 10.08 0.76 12.74
CA ASN A 98 9.84 0.48 14.16
C ASN A 98 8.42 0.00 14.53
N GLN A 99 7.57 -0.37 13.56
CA GLN A 99 6.21 -0.83 13.85
C GLN A 99 6.16 -2.29 14.30
N VAL A 100 6.99 -3.13 13.69
CA VAL A 100 7.03 -4.58 13.93
C VAL A 100 8.48 -5.06 14.01
N PRO A 101 8.74 -6.25 14.58
CA PRO A 101 10.11 -6.74 14.77
C PRO A 101 10.98 -6.69 13.52
N GLU A 102 10.46 -7.11 12.37
CA GLU A 102 11.21 -7.14 11.10
C GLU A 102 11.53 -5.74 10.55
N SER A 103 10.78 -4.71 10.95
CA SER A 103 10.99 -3.31 10.54
C SER A 103 11.65 -2.45 11.62
N MET A 104 12.20 -3.06 12.68
CA MET A 104 12.92 -2.31 13.73
C MET A 104 14.18 -1.69 13.14
N TYR A 105 14.46 -0.44 13.49
CA TYR A 105 15.67 0.29 13.09
C TYR A 105 16.95 -0.54 13.30
N SER A 106 17.09 -1.21 14.45
CA SER A 106 18.24 -2.06 14.79
C SER A 106 18.51 -3.18 13.77
N ILE A 107 17.49 -3.60 13.04
CA ILE A 107 17.56 -4.63 12.00
C ILE A 107 17.82 -3.97 10.64
N VAL A 108 16.92 -3.08 10.22
CA VAL A 108 16.93 -2.53 8.86
C VAL A 108 18.09 -1.58 8.57
N LYS A 109 18.73 -1.00 9.59
CA LYS A 109 19.95 -0.19 9.43
C LYS A 109 21.14 -0.95 8.84
N ASN A 110 21.09 -2.30 8.90
CA ASN A 110 22.13 -3.17 8.32
C ASN A 110 21.82 -3.58 6.88
N TYR A 111 20.65 -3.19 6.35
CA TYR A 111 20.24 -3.50 4.99
C TYR A 111 20.74 -2.44 4.02
N LYS A 112 21.03 -2.85 2.80
CA LYS A 112 21.45 -1.92 1.74
C LYS A 112 20.22 -1.22 1.18
N ILE A 113 20.16 0.11 1.28
CA ILE A 113 19.12 0.90 0.60
C ILE A 113 19.33 0.77 -0.92
N LYS A 114 18.26 0.37 -1.61
CA LYS A 114 18.21 0.27 -3.08
C LYS A 114 17.51 1.46 -3.70
N TYR A 115 16.33 1.78 -3.16
CA TYR A 115 15.49 2.87 -3.65
C TYR A 115 14.72 3.52 -2.52
N VAL A 116 14.56 4.82 -2.61
CA VAL A 116 13.67 5.62 -1.79
C VAL A 116 12.66 6.29 -2.71
N ASN A 117 11.38 6.00 -2.55
CA ASN A 117 10.32 6.57 -3.36
C ASN A 117 9.40 7.43 -2.52
N ASN A 118 8.92 8.52 -3.07
CA ASN A 118 7.80 9.24 -2.46
C ASN A 118 6.64 8.27 -2.20
N LYS A 119 6.08 8.37 -1.02
CA LYS A 119 4.82 7.71 -0.71
C LYS A 119 3.68 8.63 -1.15
N GLU A 120 3.09 8.28 -2.30
CA GLU A 120 1.92 8.98 -2.81
C GLU A 120 0.70 8.69 -1.91
N ASP A 121 -0.16 9.70 -1.75
CA ASP A 121 -1.32 9.65 -0.85
C ASP A 121 -2.62 9.48 -1.66
N GLY A 122 -2.89 8.26 -2.05
CA GLY A 122 -4.04 7.93 -2.87
C GLY A 122 -4.57 6.53 -2.60
N SER A 123 -5.01 5.86 -3.64
CA SER A 123 -5.53 4.50 -3.59
C SER A 123 -4.72 3.58 -4.49
N ILE A 124 -4.30 2.45 -3.94
CA ILE A 124 -3.58 1.45 -4.73
C ILE A 124 -4.44 0.92 -5.87
N ALA A 125 -3.85 0.82 -7.06
CA ALA A 125 -4.49 0.43 -8.30
C ALA A 125 -3.69 -0.62 -9.05
N SER A 126 -4.37 -1.53 -9.71
CA SER A 126 -3.79 -2.46 -10.68
C SER A 126 -4.83 -2.90 -11.71
N PHE A 127 -4.46 -3.84 -12.56
CA PHE A 127 -5.32 -4.30 -13.65
C PHE A 127 -5.37 -5.81 -13.70
N VAL A 128 -6.48 -6.34 -14.19
CA VAL A 128 -6.67 -7.76 -14.47
C VAL A 128 -7.12 -7.95 -15.91
N LYS A 129 -6.69 -9.06 -16.52
CA LYS A 129 -7.12 -9.52 -17.84
C LYS A 129 -8.00 -10.74 -17.67
N PHE A 130 -9.12 -10.76 -18.37
CA PHE A 130 -10.08 -11.86 -18.38
C PHE A 130 -9.80 -12.83 -19.53
N PRO A 131 -10.34 -14.06 -19.47
CA PRO A 131 -10.17 -15.06 -20.55
C PRO A 131 -10.62 -14.57 -21.94
N ASN A 132 -11.62 -13.69 -22.00
CA ASN A 132 -12.10 -13.07 -23.25
C ASN A 132 -11.23 -11.90 -23.73
N GLY A 133 -10.10 -11.61 -23.07
CA GLY A 133 -9.20 -10.51 -23.39
C GLY A 133 -9.60 -9.16 -22.82
N LYS A 134 -10.77 -9.03 -22.15
CA LYS A 134 -11.17 -7.78 -21.47
C LYS A 134 -10.18 -7.44 -20.36
N VAL A 135 -9.81 -6.17 -20.27
CA VAL A 135 -8.98 -5.64 -19.18
C VAL A 135 -9.83 -4.69 -18.35
N LEU A 136 -9.77 -4.84 -17.02
CA LEU A 136 -10.39 -3.92 -16.07
C LEU A 136 -9.38 -3.41 -15.05
N GLY A 137 -9.52 -2.11 -14.76
CA GLY A 137 -8.86 -1.49 -13.62
C GLY A 137 -9.54 -1.89 -12.31
N LYS A 138 -8.75 -2.11 -11.28
CA LYS A 138 -9.26 -2.45 -9.95
C LYS A 138 -8.61 -1.62 -8.85
N SER A 139 -9.39 -1.31 -7.84
CA SER A 139 -8.89 -0.93 -6.51
C SER A 139 -8.36 -2.17 -5.78
N LYS A 140 -8.07 -2.06 -4.51
CA LYS A 140 -7.59 -3.21 -3.73
C LYS A 140 -8.53 -4.42 -3.81
N MET A 141 -9.86 -4.22 -3.81
CA MET A 141 -10.84 -5.31 -3.69
C MET A 141 -12.08 -5.14 -4.57
N SER A 142 -12.09 -4.23 -5.53
CA SER A 142 -13.31 -3.92 -6.27
C SER A 142 -13.01 -3.45 -7.68
N PHE A 143 -13.94 -3.75 -8.60
CA PHE A 143 -14.04 -3.15 -9.92
C PHE A 143 -15.06 -2.00 -9.97
N GLU A 144 -15.88 -1.84 -8.93
CA GLU A 144 -17.07 -0.97 -8.93
C GLU A 144 -16.96 0.20 -7.94
N SER A 145 -15.91 0.24 -7.09
CA SER A 145 -15.69 1.40 -6.24
C SER A 145 -15.39 2.65 -7.08
N ASP A 146 -15.65 3.83 -6.55
CA ASP A 146 -15.34 5.10 -7.23
C ASP A 146 -13.89 5.17 -7.69
N GLN A 147 -12.98 4.64 -6.87
CA GLN A 147 -11.55 4.52 -7.23
C GLN A 147 -11.37 3.59 -8.44
N ALA A 148 -11.99 2.40 -8.42
CA ALA A 148 -11.86 1.45 -9.53
C ALA A 148 -12.43 2.00 -10.83
N ILE A 149 -13.55 2.70 -10.79
CA ILE A 149 -14.15 3.39 -11.93
C ILE A 149 -13.19 4.47 -12.46
N GLY A 150 -12.55 5.25 -11.58
CA GLY A 150 -11.55 6.24 -11.95
C GLY A 150 -10.32 5.61 -12.58
N ILE A 151 -9.80 4.53 -11.99
CA ILE A 151 -8.67 3.76 -12.51
C ILE A 151 -8.95 3.25 -13.93
N ASP A 152 -10.11 2.65 -14.14
CA ASP A 152 -10.54 2.12 -15.44
C ASP A 152 -10.75 3.25 -16.48
N ARG A 153 -11.25 4.40 -16.04
CA ARG A 153 -11.37 5.60 -16.88
C ARG A 153 -10.00 6.09 -17.36
N VAL A 154 -9.01 6.22 -16.47
CA VAL A 154 -7.65 6.64 -16.84
C VAL A 154 -7.03 5.66 -17.83
N TYR A 155 -7.18 4.35 -17.61
CA TYR A 155 -6.72 3.32 -18.53
C TYR A 155 -7.34 3.49 -19.94
N LYS A 156 -8.63 3.78 -20.04
CA LYS A 156 -9.34 3.95 -21.31
C LYS A 156 -8.99 5.23 -22.04
N THR A 157 -8.60 6.28 -21.33
CA THR A 157 -8.40 7.63 -21.90
C THR A 157 -6.93 8.01 -22.06
N ASN A 158 -6.01 7.35 -21.35
CA ASN A 158 -4.57 7.61 -21.43
C ASN A 158 -3.87 6.49 -22.22
N SER A 159 -3.41 6.81 -23.43
CA SER A 159 -2.79 5.85 -24.34
C SER A 159 -1.51 5.22 -23.80
N ASP A 160 -0.73 5.95 -22.99
CA ASP A 160 0.55 5.46 -22.49
C ASP A 160 0.34 4.52 -21.30
N ILE A 161 -0.61 4.86 -20.41
CA ILE A 161 -1.07 3.92 -19.37
C ILE A 161 -1.60 2.64 -20.02
N LYS A 162 -2.43 2.77 -21.06
CA LYS A 162 -2.99 1.61 -21.77
C LYS A 162 -1.89 0.73 -22.35
N LYS A 163 -0.92 1.29 -23.06
CA LYS A 163 0.20 0.54 -23.65
C LYS A 163 1.02 -0.20 -22.59
N LEU A 164 1.34 0.49 -21.48
CA LEU A 164 2.10 -0.12 -20.39
C LEU A 164 1.32 -1.28 -19.76
N VAL A 165 0.06 -1.06 -19.43
CA VAL A 165 -0.80 -2.08 -18.81
C VAL A 165 -0.99 -3.29 -19.73
N ASP A 166 -1.30 -3.07 -21.00
CA ASP A 166 -1.47 -4.16 -21.98
C ASP A 166 -0.17 -4.97 -22.10
N TRP A 167 0.99 -4.29 -22.23
CA TRP A 167 2.29 -4.95 -22.27
C TRP A 167 2.57 -5.76 -21.00
N THR A 168 2.30 -5.21 -19.83
CA THR A 168 2.56 -5.93 -18.56
C THR A 168 1.69 -7.18 -18.45
N LEU A 169 0.40 -7.08 -18.74
CA LEU A 169 -0.53 -8.21 -18.68
C LEU A 169 -0.20 -9.30 -19.70
N ASP A 170 0.30 -8.94 -20.89
CA ASP A 170 0.73 -9.89 -21.93
C ASP A 170 2.03 -10.62 -21.54
N ASN A 171 2.83 -10.07 -20.64
CA ASN A 171 4.08 -10.65 -20.15
C ASN A 171 3.98 -11.24 -18.74
N ASP A 172 2.76 -11.40 -18.20
CA ASP A 172 2.49 -11.89 -16.85
C ASP A 172 3.20 -11.06 -15.77
N ILE A 173 3.23 -9.76 -15.99
CA ILE A 173 3.71 -8.73 -15.05
C ILE A 173 2.49 -7.97 -14.52
N VAL A 174 2.53 -7.58 -13.26
CA VAL A 174 1.55 -6.67 -12.67
C VAL A 174 2.16 -5.27 -12.57
N ALA A 175 1.54 -4.31 -13.24
CA ALA A 175 1.82 -2.90 -13.00
C ALA A 175 0.96 -2.40 -11.84
N ILE A 176 1.61 -1.84 -10.84
CA ILE A 176 0.99 -1.36 -9.60
C ILE A 176 1.14 0.14 -9.55
N PHE A 177 0.01 0.83 -9.39
CA PHE A 177 -0.07 2.28 -9.38
C PHE A 177 -0.65 2.80 -8.08
N GLU A 178 -0.42 4.08 -7.83
CA GLU A 178 -1.25 4.89 -6.96
C GLU A 178 -2.23 5.70 -7.81
N TYR A 179 -3.50 5.55 -7.55
CA TYR A 179 -4.55 6.39 -8.13
C TYR A 179 -4.73 7.62 -7.26
N VAL A 180 -4.46 8.76 -7.83
CA VAL A 180 -4.62 10.08 -7.21
C VAL A 180 -5.63 10.92 -8.00
N ALA A 181 -6.50 11.62 -7.30
CA ALA A 181 -7.50 12.48 -7.93
C ALA A 181 -8.02 13.52 -6.92
N PRO A 182 -8.55 14.66 -7.39
CA PRO A 182 -9.17 15.64 -6.49
C PRO A 182 -10.27 15.05 -5.61
N GLN A 183 -11.08 14.15 -6.17
CA GLN A 183 -12.17 13.45 -5.47
C GLN A 183 -11.72 12.23 -4.64
N ASN A 184 -10.48 11.80 -4.77
CA ASN A 184 -9.88 10.68 -4.02
C ASN A 184 -8.88 11.20 -2.98
N ARG A 185 -9.17 12.32 -2.36
CA ARG A 185 -8.31 12.94 -1.36
C ARG A 185 -8.35 12.17 -0.05
N ILE A 186 -7.18 11.90 0.53
CA ILE A 186 -7.02 11.44 1.92
C ILE A 186 -6.52 12.63 2.76
N VAL A 187 -5.28 13.06 2.58
CA VAL A 187 -4.69 14.24 3.19
C VAL A 187 -4.19 15.22 2.12
N LEU A 188 -3.31 14.72 1.23
CA LEU A 188 -2.70 15.55 0.19
C LEU A 188 -3.72 15.92 -0.90
N ARG A 189 -3.50 17.06 -1.54
CA ARG A 189 -4.35 17.54 -2.63
C ARG A 189 -3.68 17.29 -3.97
N TYR A 190 -4.38 16.60 -4.84
CA TYR A 190 -3.98 16.42 -6.22
C TYR A 190 -4.91 17.21 -7.13
N SER A 191 -4.33 17.97 -8.06
CA SER A 191 -5.09 18.80 -9.00
C SER A 191 -5.64 18.06 -10.21
N LYS A 192 -5.16 16.83 -10.43
CA LYS A 192 -5.49 15.99 -11.59
C LYS A 192 -5.77 14.56 -11.18
N GLU A 193 -6.57 13.90 -11.99
CA GLU A 193 -6.77 12.45 -11.93
C GLU A 193 -5.64 11.76 -12.69
N GLU A 194 -4.82 10.97 -11.98
CA GLU A 194 -3.62 10.33 -12.53
C GLU A 194 -3.42 8.93 -11.94
N LEU A 195 -2.73 8.07 -12.71
CA LEU A 195 -2.11 6.85 -12.24
C LEU A 195 -0.60 7.04 -12.18
N ILE A 196 -0.02 6.95 -10.99
CA ILE A 196 1.41 7.08 -10.75
C ILE A 196 1.98 5.68 -10.58
N LEU A 197 2.87 5.26 -11.45
CA LEU A 197 3.48 3.93 -11.39
C LEU A 197 4.36 3.81 -10.14
N LEU A 198 4.04 2.84 -9.31
CA LEU A 198 4.80 2.52 -8.10
C LEU A 198 5.81 1.42 -8.36
N ARG A 199 5.36 0.30 -8.97
CA ARG A 199 6.16 -0.92 -9.16
C ARG A 199 5.68 -1.72 -10.37
N LEU A 200 6.61 -2.47 -10.92
CA LEU A 200 6.35 -3.64 -11.75
C LEU A 200 6.68 -4.89 -10.93
N ARG A 201 5.88 -5.91 -11.06
CA ARG A 201 6.05 -7.14 -10.30
C ARG A 201 5.81 -8.37 -11.17
N ASP A 202 6.76 -9.28 -11.21
CA ASP A 202 6.58 -10.56 -11.89
C ASP A 202 5.47 -11.36 -11.20
N ASN A 203 4.42 -11.70 -11.91
CA ASN A 203 3.23 -12.31 -11.35
C ASN A 203 3.43 -13.80 -10.98
N LYS A 204 4.41 -14.48 -11.60
CA LYS A 204 4.75 -15.87 -11.32
C LYS A 204 5.61 -16.02 -10.07
N THR A 205 6.65 -15.20 -9.98
CA THR A 205 7.66 -15.30 -8.93
C THR A 205 7.43 -14.35 -7.76
N GLY A 206 6.60 -13.31 -7.96
CA GLY A 206 6.37 -12.24 -6.99
C GLY A 206 7.52 -11.25 -6.86
N LYS A 207 8.59 -11.38 -7.64
CA LYS A 207 9.75 -10.51 -7.58
C LYS A 207 9.42 -9.11 -8.10
N HIS A 208 9.97 -8.11 -7.45
CA HIS A 208 9.93 -6.74 -7.94
C HIS A 208 10.91 -6.59 -9.11
N ILE A 209 10.43 -5.93 -10.17
CA ILE A 209 11.19 -5.66 -11.39
C ILE A 209 11.74 -4.24 -11.28
N ASP A 210 13.02 -4.04 -11.62
CA ASP A 210 13.61 -2.72 -11.65
C ASP A 210 12.99 -1.90 -12.79
N LEU A 211 12.40 -0.76 -12.45
CA LEU A 211 11.77 0.12 -13.43
C LEU A 211 12.80 0.67 -14.44
N LYS A 212 14.08 0.79 -14.04
CA LYS A 212 15.15 1.28 -14.90
C LYS A 212 15.40 0.35 -16.10
N ASP A 213 15.14 -0.95 -15.95
CA ASP A 213 15.31 -1.93 -17.01
C ASP A 213 14.20 -1.89 -18.07
N HIS A 214 13.11 -1.14 -17.81
CA HIS A 214 11.92 -1.10 -18.66
C HIS A 214 11.44 0.31 -18.99
N LEU A 215 12.33 1.30 -18.97
CA LEU A 215 11.99 2.69 -19.26
C LEU A 215 11.40 2.87 -20.68
N ASP A 216 11.84 2.05 -21.63
CA ASP A 216 11.30 2.04 -23.00
C ASP A 216 9.82 1.60 -23.06
N LYS A 217 9.38 0.76 -22.14
CA LYS A 217 7.97 0.31 -22.02
C LYS A 217 7.14 1.26 -21.17
N ILE A 218 7.74 1.83 -20.14
CA ILE A 218 7.09 2.80 -19.24
C ILE A 218 6.81 4.11 -20.00
N GLY A 219 7.75 4.54 -20.88
CA GLY A 219 7.56 5.71 -21.73
C GLY A 219 7.31 6.98 -20.92
N SER A 220 6.21 7.67 -21.19
CA SER A 220 5.82 8.92 -20.50
C SER A 220 4.96 8.71 -19.25
N VAL A 221 4.70 7.47 -18.85
CA VAL A 221 3.95 7.19 -17.63
C VAL A 221 4.68 7.73 -16.41
N LYS A 222 3.97 8.52 -15.61
CA LYS A 222 4.53 9.10 -14.39
C LYS A 222 4.92 8.00 -13.41
N ILE A 223 6.16 8.01 -12.97
CA ILE A 223 6.70 7.12 -11.93
C ILE A 223 6.72 7.89 -10.62
N ALA A 224 6.44 7.23 -9.51
CA ALA A 224 6.66 7.82 -8.18
C ALA A 224 8.12 8.26 -8.05
N PRO A 225 8.39 9.54 -7.73
CA PRO A 225 9.75 10.06 -7.74
C PRO A 225 10.69 9.21 -6.90
N PHE A 226 11.87 8.94 -7.45
CA PHE A 226 12.97 8.28 -6.74
C PHE A 226 13.87 9.35 -6.13
N GLU A 227 14.28 9.13 -4.90
CA GLU A 227 15.32 9.91 -4.25
C GLU A 227 16.58 9.01 -4.18
N ASP A 228 17.45 9.10 -5.16
CA ASP A 228 18.61 8.18 -5.36
C ASP A 228 19.78 8.43 -4.39
N GLU A 229 19.75 9.48 -3.56
CA GLU A 229 20.93 9.98 -2.84
C GLU A 229 21.07 9.46 -1.39
N TYR A 230 20.15 8.64 -0.91
CA TYR A 230 20.19 8.20 0.48
C TYR A 230 20.82 6.82 0.63
N ASN A 231 22.11 6.79 0.93
CA ASN A 231 22.82 5.56 1.31
C ASN A 231 22.85 5.32 2.83
N ASP A 232 22.40 6.31 3.61
CA ASP A 232 22.41 6.30 5.07
C ASP A 232 21.00 6.47 5.61
N LEU A 233 20.55 5.48 6.39
CA LEU A 233 19.23 5.47 6.97
C LEU A 233 19.03 6.56 8.03
N ASP A 234 20.07 6.91 8.79
CA ASP A 234 19.97 7.96 9.83
C ASP A 234 19.75 9.31 9.16
N HIS A 235 20.51 9.61 8.12
CA HIS A 235 20.31 10.83 7.35
C HIS A 235 18.93 10.89 6.69
N LEU A 236 18.46 9.77 6.12
CA LEU A 236 17.10 9.68 5.54
C LEU A 236 16.02 9.98 6.58
N ILE A 237 16.13 9.42 7.79
CA ILE A 237 15.18 9.66 8.89
C ILE A 237 15.16 11.15 9.25
N GLU A 238 16.33 11.79 9.38
CA GLU A 238 16.43 13.22 9.69
C GLU A 238 15.82 14.11 8.61
N VAL A 239 16.02 13.76 7.35
CA VAL A 239 15.45 14.51 6.22
C VAL A 239 13.94 14.37 6.18
N VAL A 240 13.42 13.14 6.27
CA VAL A 240 11.98 12.88 6.24
C VAL A 240 11.26 13.52 7.44
N ALA A 241 11.92 13.55 8.61
CA ALA A 241 11.34 14.17 9.80
C ALA A 241 11.10 15.69 9.66
N LYS A 242 11.79 16.35 8.73
CA LYS A 242 11.65 17.80 8.46
C LYS A 242 10.77 18.12 7.26
N GLN A 243 10.30 17.08 6.53
CA GLN A 243 9.46 17.29 5.34
C GLN A 243 8.02 17.58 5.75
N GLU A 244 7.44 18.57 5.07
CA GLU A 244 6.02 18.91 5.11
C GLU A 244 5.41 18.69 3.72
N ASP A 245 4.09 18.71 3.60
CA ASP A 245 3.35 18.52 2.34
C ASP A 245 3.65 17.17 1.63
N LYS A 246 4.11 16.17 2.39
CA LYS A 246 4.37 14.80 1.89
C LYS A 246 3.91 13.77 2.92
N GLU A 247 3.39 12.62 2.44
CA GLU A 247 3.07 11.52 3.34
C GLU A 247 4.34 10.90 3.96
N GLY A 248 5.41 10.84 3.19
CA GLY A 248 6.67 10.24 3.55
C GLY A 248 7.30 9.49 2.39
N VAL A 249 8.05 8.45 2.70
CA VAL A 249 8.73 7.63 1.70
C VAL A 249 8.51 6.14 1.92
N ILE A 250 8.62 5.37 0.84
CA ILE A 250 8.79 3.92 0.85
C ILE A 250 10.26 3.64 0.60
N VAL A 251 10.87 2.92 1.53
CA VAL A 251 12.28 2.51 1.42
C VAL A 251 12.30 1.06 0.98
N GLN A 252 12.92 0.80 -0.17
CA GLN A 252 13.28 -0.53 -0.64
C GLN A 252 14.73 -0.80 -0.26
N THR A 253 14.95 -1.87 0.47
CA THR A 253 16.26 -2.32 0.87
C THR A 253 16.52 -3.74 0.39
N GLU A 254 17.77 -4.15 0.41
CA GLU A 254 18.20 -5.52 0.24
C GLU A 254 18.67 -6.04 1.59
N ASP A 255 18.07 -7.15 2.06
CA ASP A 255 18.48 -7.79 3.30
C ASP A 255 19.84 -8.51 3.14
N VAL A 256 20.34 -9.08 4.23
CA VAL A 256 21.63 -9.79 4.26
C VAL A 256 21.67 -11.04 3.35
N ASN A 257 20.52 -11.52 2.88
CA ASN A 257 20.36 -12.66 1.98
C ASN A 257 20.09 -12.22 0.52
N GLY A 258 20.20 -10.92 0.21
CA GLY A 258 19.93 -10.39 -1.12
C GLY A 258 18.45 -10.30 -1.49
N ARG A 259 17.53 -10.30 -0.51
CA ARG A 259 16.09 -10.21 -0.74
C ARG A 259 15.60 -8.78 -0.57
N ASP A 260 14.64 -8.39 -1.40
CA ASP A 260 13.98 -7.10 -1.26
C ASP A 260 13.18 -7.07 0.05
N PHE A 261 13.36 -5.99 0.80
CA PHE A 261 12.61 -5.69 2.01
C PHE A 261 12.11 -4.24 1.95
N PHE A 262 10.85 -4.04 2.33
CA PHE A 262 10.22 -2.72 2.25
C PHE A 262 9.76 -2.26 3.63
N PHE A 263 9.93 -0.97 3.88
CA PHE A 263 9.28 -0.31 5.02
C PHE A 263 8.85 1.12 4.67
N LYS A 264 7.97 1.67 5.49
CA LYS A 264 7.45 3.03 5.35
C LYS A 264 8.13 3.93 6.37
N LEU A 265 8.48 5.11 5.93
CA LEU A 265 8.90 6.20 6.80
C LEU A 265 7.97 7.39 6.54
N LYS A 266 7.06 7.66 7.48
CA LYS A 266 6.08 8.73 7.36
C LYS A 266 6.62 10.01 7.99
N THR A 267 6.24 11.15 7.42
CA THR A 267 6.56 12.44 8.03
C THR A 267 5.73 12.64 9.30
N PRO A 268 6.28 13.27 10.33
CA PRO A 268 5.49 13.66 11.51
C PRO A 268 4.32 14.58 11.14
N TRP A 269 4.54 15.48 10.20
CA TRP A 269 3.52 16.36 9.64
C TRP A 269 2.30 15.59 9.10
N TYR A 270 2.53 14.59 8.24
CA TYR A 270 1.44 13.78 7.69
C TYR A 270 0.74 12.94 8.76
N VAL A 271 1.49 12.36 9.70
CA VAL A 271 0.90 11.54 10.78
C VAL A 271 -0.06 12.36 11.62
N ALA A 272 0.36 13.58 11.99
CA ALA A 272 -0.49 14.50 12.73
C ALA A 272 -1.74 14.88 11.92
N LEU A 273 -1.57 15.28 10.67
CA LEU A 273 -2.68 15.73 9.82
C LEU A 273 -3.64 14.59 9.44
N HIS A 274 -3.11 13.38 9.18
CA HIS A 274 -3.93 12.21 8.89
C HIS A 274 -4.82 11.83 10.09
N GLY A 275 -4.29 11.87 11.31
CA GLY A 275 -5.08 11.65 12.52
C GLY A 275 -6.21 12.67 12.69
N LEU A 276 -6.01 13.87 12.18
CA LEU A 276 -6.98 14.97 12.26
C LEU A 276 -8.06 14.90 11.16
N LEU A 277 -7.71 14.52 9.94
CA LEU A 277 -8.61 14.52 8.77
C LEU A 277 -9.34 13.20 8.55
N THR A 278 -8.95 12.12 9.23
CA THR A 278 -9.67 10.86 9.23
C THR A 278 -10.64 10.80 10.42
N ASP A 279 -11.38 9.70 10.57
CA ASP A 279 -12.42 9.50 11.60
C ASP A 279 -12.08 10.00 13.02
N ASP A 280 -10.81 10.24 13.32
CA ASP A 280 -10.35 10.65 14.64
C ASP A 280 -10.72 12.09 14.97
N ILE A 281 -10.77 12.99 13.99
CA ILE A 281 -11.22 14.38 14.20
C ILE A 281 -12.72 14.46 14.49
N TYR A 282 -13.47 13.44 14.10
CA TYR A 282 -14.90 13.33 14.36
C TYR A 282 -15.20 12.57 15.66
N LYS A 283 -14.18 12.06 16.34
CA LYS A 283 -14.30 11.41 17.67
C LYS A 283 -13.97 12.43 18.77
N GLU A 284 -15.01 12.88 19.46
CA GLU A 284 -14.90 13.87 20.53
C GLU A 284 -13.85 13.49 21.59
N ASN A 285 -13.78 12.22 21.97
CA ASN A 285 -12.82 11.73 22.94
C ASN A 285 -11.34 11.92 22.52
N ILE A 286 -11.05 11.91 21.22
CA ILE A 286 -9.70 12.15 20.72
C ILE A 286 -9.36 13.62 20.75
N ILE A 287 -10.29 14.48 20.33
CA ILE A 287 -10.13 15.95 20.44
C ILE A 287 -9.96 16.35 21.91
N ILE A 288 -10.78 15.80 22.80
CA ILE A 288 -10.67 16.00 24.24
C ILE A 288 -9.29 15.58 24.76
N GLY A 289 -8.76 14.45 24.30
CA GLY A 289 -7.41 13.98 24.62
C GLY A 289 -6.34 15.02 24.25
N TYR A 290 -6.40 15.58 23.04
CA TYR A 290 -5.46 16.62 22.61
C TYR A 290 -5.60 17.93 23.39
N ILE A 291 -6.82 18.29 23.79
CA ILE A 291 -7.04 19.48 24.65
C ILE A 291 -6.42 19.25 26.04
N LEU A 292 -6.65 18.06 26.63
CA LEU A 292 -6.12 17.72 27.94
C LEU A 292 -4.58 17.58 27.96
N ASP A 293 -3.99 17.19 26.84
CA ASP A 293 -2.54 17.09 26.64
C ASP A 293 -1.87 18.42 26.27
N ASP A 294 -2.63 19.53 26.20
CA ASP A 294 -2.17 20.88 25.80
C ASP A 294 -1.51 20.92 24.41
N LYS A 295 -2.03 20.09 23.49
CA LYS A 295 -1.53 19.96 22.09
C LYS A 295 -2.48 20.48 21.03
N ILE A 296 -3.62 21.03 21.44
CA ILE A 296 -4.67 21.38 20.48
C ILE A 296 -4.26 22.56 19.57
N ASP A 297 -3.46 23.51 20.07
CA ASP A 297 -2.99 24.65 19.29
C ASP A 297 -2.00 24.22 18.19
N ASP A 298 -1.09 23.28 18.52
CA ASP A 298 -0.17 22.71 17.54
C ASP A 298 -0.92 21.98 16.43
N ILE A 299 -2.02 21.34 16.79
CA ILE A 299 -2.88 20.59 15.88
C ILE A 299 -3.70 21.54 15.00
N LEU A 300 -4.32 22.58 15.58
CA LEU A 300 -5.06 23.59 14.83
C LEU A 300 -4.16 24.28 13.80
N GLY A 301 -2.91 24.57 14.15
CA GLY A 301 -1.93 25.15 13.24
C GLY A 301 -1.56 24.25 12.04
N GLN A 302 -1.80 22.93 12.13
CA GLN A 302 -1.53 21.97 11.06
C GLN A 302 -2.77 21.68 10.17
N ILE A 303 -3.97 22.05 10.61
CA ILE A 303 -5.19 21.93 9.80
C ILE A 303 -5.22 23.09 8.80
N PRO A 304 -5.28 22.82 7.48
CA PRO A 304 -5.40 23.89 6.51
C PRO A 304 -6.63 24.77 6.78
N GLU A 305 -6.49 26.10 6.66
CA GLU A 305 -7.61 27.06 6.85
C GLU A 305 -8.83 26.75 5.97
N THR A 306 -8.61 26.01 4.88
CA THR A 306 -9.67 25.54 3.97
C THR A 306 -10.52 24.40 4.52
N GLU A 307 -10.11 23.75 5.62
CA GLU A 307 -10.86 22.69 6.32
C GLU A 307 -11.78 23.31 7.39
N VAL A 308 -12.71 24.16 6.96
CA VAL A 308 -13.60 24.95 7.83
C VAL A 308 -14.40 24.05 8.78
N GLU A 309 -14.89 22.89 8.30
CA GLU A 309 -15.69 21.95 9.12
C GLU A 309 -14.88 21.36 10.27
N ALA A 310 -13.60 21.09 10.05
CA ALA A 310 -12.69 20.58 11.07
C ALA A 310 -12.40 21.64 12.15
N HIS A 311 -12.12 22.87 11.73
CA HIS A 311 -11.91 23.99 12.64
C HIS A 311 -13.16 24.28 13.49
N ASP A 312 -14.32 24.39 12.86
CA ASP A 312 -15.61 24.64 13.54
C ASP A 312 -15.92 23.56 14.59
N ARG A 313 -15.62 22.31 14.29
CA ARG A 313 -15.89 21.21 15.20
C ARG A 313 -14.96 21.24 16.42
N ILE A 314 -13.67 21.44 16.20
CA ILE A 314 -12.69 21.58 17.31
C ILE A 314 -13.05 22.75 18.21
N GLU A 315 -13.35 23.92 17.61
CA GLU A 315 -13.77 25.10 18.37
C GLU A 315 -15.04 24.86 19.22
N LYS A 316 -16.01 24.09 18.68
CA LYS A 316 -17.21 23.73 19.45
C LYS A 316 -16.86 22.88 20.67
N ILE A 317 -15.93 21.94 20.53
CA ILE A 317 -15.52 21.07 21.63
C ILE A 317 -14.71 21.87 22.67
N ILE A 318 -13.79 22.75 22.23
CA ILE A 318 -13.05 23.64 23.12
C ILE A 318 -13.99 24.51 23.98
N LYS A 319 -15.11 24.97 23.40
CA LYS A 319 -16.10 25.80 24.14
C LYS A 319 -16.93 25.03 25.14
N ILE A 320 -16.93 23.70 25.10
CA ILE A 320 -17.72 22.84 26.00
C ILE A 320 -16.86 22.37 27.19
N ILE A 321 -15.56 22.28 27.02
CA ILE A 321 -14.59 21.90 28.06
C ILE A 321 -14.07 23.15 28.77
#